data_fb5a392749ecca754675345cb04cf992
#
_entry.id   fb5a392749ecca754675345cb04cf992
#
_cell.length_a   1.000
_cell.length_b   1.000
_cell.length_c   1.000
_cell.angle_alpha   90.00
_cell.angle_beta   90.00
_cell.angle_gamma   90.00
#
_symmetry.space_group_name_H-M   'P 1'
#
loop_
_entity.id
_entity.type
_entity.pdbx_description
1 polymer ?
#
loop_
_entity_poly.entity_id
_entity_poly.type
_entity_poly.pdbx_seq_one_letter_code
_entity_poly.pdbx_strand_id
1 'polypeptide(L)'
;RTVDDTPAGGGAGMVLKPDVLGAAIASVGEGRPILAMTPRGKPISQARIRAIAQGPGVAILCGRFEGFDERIFEAYPQIEQVSLADIVLSGGETAALAILDACIRLLPGVMGAPDSGVEESYENGLIEYPQYTRPQQWEGRTIPEVLRSGDHAKIAAWRKARSEEDTRLRRPDLWDRYSGDRDRPASGARRKNQEDQA
;
A
#
# COMPACT_ATOMS: atom_id res chain seq x y z
N ARG A 1 -3.16 -1.87 -36.37
CA ARG A 1 -3.84 -2.76 -35.42
C ARG A 1 -4.36 -1.91 -34.25
N THR A 2 -5.66 -1.99 -33.99
CA THR A 2 -6.28 -1.35 -32.80
C THR A 2 -6.00 -2.17 -31.57
N VAL A 3 -5.79 -1.50 -30.42
CA VAL A 3 -5.53 -2.15 -29.12
C VAL A 3 -6.80 -2.39 -28.32
N ASP A 4 -7.92 -1.84 -28.75
CA ASP A 4 -9.22 -1.77 -28.11
C ASP A 4 -10.35 -2.07 -29.08
N ASP A 5 -11.55 -2.35 -28.57
CA ASP A 5 -12.77 -2.55 -29.34
C ASP A 5 -13.99 -2.23 -28.47
N THR A 6 -15.18 -2.14 -29.09
CA THR A 6 -16.43 -1.89 -28.39
C THR A 6 -16.75 -2.98 -27.38
N PRO A 7 -17.35 -2.64 -26.22
CA PRO A 7 -17.74 -3.63 -25.22
C PRO A 7 -18.73 -4.66 -25.78
N ALA A 8 -18.52 -5.94 -25.45
CA ALA A 8 -19.50 -7.00 -25.74
C ALA A 8 -20.80 -6.69 -24.97
N GLY A 9 -21.93 -6.75 -25.67
CA GLY A 9 -23.24 -6.36 -25.10
C GLY A 9 -23.60 -4.89 -25.31
N GLY A 10 -22.72 -4.10 -25.93
CA GLY A 10 -22.92 -2.67 -26.16
C GLY A 10 -22.56 -1.82 -24.94
N GLY A 11 -22.72 -0.51 -25.07
CA GLY A 11 -22.34 0.47 -24.05
C GLY A 11 -21.40 1.53 -24.59
N ALA A 12 -21.10 2.54 -23.77
CA ALA A 12 -20.13 3.58 -24.10
C ALA A 12 -18.71 3.09 -23.83
N GLY A 13 -17.74 3.69 -24.51
CA GLY A 13 -16.32 3.43 -24.31
C GLY A 13 -15.78 2.27 -25.12
N MET A 14 -14.57 1.85 -24.76
CA MET A 14 -13.77 0.82 -25.44
C MET A 14 -13.13 -0.09 -24.39
N VAL A 15 -12.87 -1.35 -24.73
CA VAL A 15 -12.21 -2.32 -23.86
C VAL A 15 -10.90 -2.77 -24.50
N LEU A 16 -9.84 -2.90 -23.73
CA LEU A 16 -8.55 -3.39 -24.21
C LEU A 16 -8.67 -4.86 -24.63
N LYS A 17 -8.22 -5.14 -25.86
CA LYS A 17 -8.37 -6.46 -26.49
C LYS A 17 -7.47 -7.51 -25.85
N PRO A 18 -7.98 -8.72 -25.56
CA PRO A 18 -7.24 -9.77 -24.86
C PRO A 18 -6.07 -10.33 -25.67
N ASP A 19 -6.19 -10.43 -27.02
CA ASP A 19 -5.12 -10.92 -27.88
C ASP A 19 -3.89 -9.99 -27.91
N VAL A 20 -4.12 -8.68 -27.92
CA VAL A 20 -3.06 -7.66 -27.89
C VAL A 20 -2.42 -7.60 -26.53
N LEU A 21 -3.25 -7.59 -25.47
CA LEU A 21 -2.77 -7.51 -24.10
C LEU A 21 -2.04 -8.80 -23.69
N GLY A 22 -2.54 -9.96 -24.07
CA GLY A 22 -1.86 -11.24 -23.84
C GLY A 22 -0.48 -11.30 -24.48
N ALA A 23 -0.32 -10.79 -25.70
CA ALA A 23 0.98 -10.69 -26.36
C ALA A 23 1.94 -9.75 -25.59
N ALA A 24 1.44 -8.63 -25.07
CA ALA A 24 2.22 -7.72 -24.22
C ALA A 24 2.64 -8.37 -22.90
N ILE A 25 1.74 -9.07 -22.23
CA ILE A 25 2.02 -9.81 -20.99
C ILE A 25 3.09 -10.87 -21.23
N ALA A 26 3.00 -11.64 -22.30
CA ALA A 26 3.99 -12.66 -22.66
C ALA A 26 5.40 -12.08 -22.88
N SER A 27 5.52 -10.79 -23.25
CA SER A 27 6.81 -10.11 -23.44
C SER A 27 7.47 -9.64 -22.13
N VAL A 28 6.75 -9.62 -21.03
CA VAL A 28 7.26 -9.09 -19.72
C VAL A 28 8.34 -10.00 -19.11
N GLY A 29 8.34 -11.28 -19.44
CA GLY A 29 9.22 -12.28 -18.86
C GLY A 29 8.72 -12.77 -17.49
N GLU A 30 9.31 -13.87 -17.04
CA GLU A 30 8.94 -14.53 -15.79
C GLU A 30 9.65 -13.93 -14.57
N GLY A 31 9.16 -14.28 -13.37
CA GLY A 31 9.87 -14.05 -12.11
C GLY A 31 9.55 -12.73 -11.40
N ARG A 32 8.71 -11.85 -11.97
CA ARG A 32 8.27 -10.63 -11.29
C ARG A 32 6.74 -10.55 -11.20
N PRO A 33 6.18 -9.99 -10.12
CA PRO A 33 4.73 -9.80 -10.02
C PRO A 33 4.22 -8.87 -11.12
N ILE A 34 2.99 -9.15 -11.60
CA ILE A 34 2.29 -8.33 -12.58
C ILE A 34 1.07 -7.73 -11.89
N LEU A 35 1.01 -6.40 -11.83
CA LEU A 35 -0.13 -5.67 -11.26
C LEU A 35 -0.97 -5.08 -12.40
N ALA A 36 -2.28 -5.30 -12.39
CA ALA A 36 -3.20 -4.61 -13.27
C ALA A 36 -3.90 -3.49 -12.50
N MET A 37 -3.70 -2.25 -12.94
CA MET A 37 -4.32 -1.09 -12.30
C MET A 37 -5.77 -0.99 -12.74
N THR A 38 -6.69 -1.24 -11.80
CA THR A 38 -8.13 -1.21 -12.03
C THR A 38 -8.89 -0.83 -10.76
N PRO A 39 -9.98 -0.01 -10.85
CA PRO A 39 -10.84 0.27 -9.71
C PRO A 39 -11.51 -0.98 -9.10
N ARG A 40 -11.59 -2.08 -9.86
CA ARG A 40 -12.14 -3.38 -9.42
C ARG A 40 -11.17 -4.18 -8.54
N GLY A 41 -9.90 -3.76 -8.48
CA GLY A 41 -8.86 -4.42 -7.69
C GLY A 41 -8.94 -4.11 -6.20
N LYS A 42 -8.19 -4.87 -5.41
CA LYS A 42 -8.04 -4.59 -3.98
C LYS A 42 -7.17 -3.33 -3.78
N PRO A 43 -7.53 -2.45 -2.82
CA PRO A 43 -6.67 -1.32 -2.47
C PRO A 43 -5.27 -1.78 -2.09
N ILE A 44 -4.24 -1.13 -2.66
CA ILE A 44 -2.85 -1.47 -2.35
C ILE A 44 -2.51 -1.02 -0.92
N SER A 45 -1.76 -1.86 -0.21
CA SER A 45 -1.32 -1.56 1.15
C SER A 45 0.17 -1.24 1.21
N GLN A 46 0.59 -0.52 2.27
CA GLN A 46 2.01 -0.25 2.53
C GLN A 46 2.82 -1.55 2.64
N ALA A 47 2.28 -2.60 3.24
CA ALA A 47 2.92 -3.91 3.30
C ALA A 47 3.16 -4.51 1.91
N ARG A 48 2.21 -4.33 0.97
CA ARG A 48 2.39 -4.80 -0.41
C ARG A 48 3.44 -3.97 -1.15
N ILE A 49 3.45 -2.66 -0.98
CA ILE A 49 4.49 -1.75 -1.52
C ILE A 49 5.88 -2.21 -1.04
N ARG A 50 6.03 -2.49 0.25
CA ARG A 50 7.30 -2.98 0.83
C ARG A 50 7.73 -4.30 0.20
N ALA A 51 6.83 -5.26 0.05
CA ALA A 51 7.12 -6.54 -0.58
C ALA A 51 7.56 -6.39 -2.05
N ILE A 52 6.98 -5.44 -2.79
CA ILE A 52 7.38 -5.12 -4.16
C ILE A 52 8.77 -4.47 -4.18
N ALA A 53 9.03 -3.51 -3.30
CA ALA A 53 10.31 -2.80 -3.23
C ALA A 53 11.49 -3.73 -2.87
N GLN A 54 11.23 -4.79 -2.08
CA GLN A 54 12.22 -5.80 -1.69
C GLN A 54 12.32 -6.96 -2.69
N GLY A 55 11.44 -7.00 -3.68
CA GLY A 55 11.36 -8.08 -4.66
C GLY A 55 12.21 -7.86 -5.93
N PRO A 56 12.03 -8.71 -6.93
CA PRO A 56 12.79 -8.65 -8.20
C PRO A 56 12.32 -7.54 -9.14
N GLY A 57 11.50 -6.61 -8.67
CA GLY A 57 10.82 -5.59 -9.47
C GLY A 57 9.36 -5.95 -9.71
N VAL A 58 8.67 -5.14 -10.52
CA VAL A 58 7.25 -5.28 -10.83
C VAL A 58 6.96 -4.90 -12.27
N ALA A 59 6.01 -5.58 -12.90
CA ALA A 59 5.39 -5.15 -14.15
C ALA A 59 4.01 -4.57 -13.84
N ILE A 60 3.66 -3.43 -14.43
CA ILE A 60 2.38 -2.78 -14.18
C ILE A 60 1.62 -2.63 -15.50
N LEU A 61 0.44 -3.21 -15.55
CA LEU A 61 -0.51 -3.04 -16.65
C LEU A 61 -1.38 -1.83 -16.37
N CYS A 62 -1.22 -0.80 -17.20
CA CYS A 62 -1.98 0.43 -17.10
C CYS A 62 -3.23 0.31 -17.98
N GLY A 63 -4.40 0.11 -17.38
CA GLY A 63 -5.68 0.10 -18.09
C GLY A 63 -6.03 1.48 -18.64
N ARG A 64 -6.69 1.49 -19.78
CA ARG A 64 -7.28 2.67 -20.41
C ARG A 64 -8.74 2.38 -20.75
N PHE A 65 -9.51 3.43 -21.03
CA PHE A 65 -10.92 3.35 -21.41
C PHE A 65 -11.76 2.64 -20.33
N GLU A 66 -12.57 1.64 -20.69
CA GLU A 66 -13.38 0.84 -19.77
C GLU A 66 -12.57 -0.29 -19.09
N GLY A 67 -11.28 -0.40 -19.40
CA GLY A 67 -10.36 -1.34 -18.78
C GLY A 67 -10.02 -2.55 -19.66
N PHE A 68 -9.86 -3.68 -18.98
CA PHE A 68 -9.34 -4.92 -19.54
C PHE A 68 -10.47 -5.90 -19.86
N ASP A 69 -10.34 -6.66 -20.96
CA ASP A 69 -11.18 -7.84 -21.18
C ASP A 69 -10.96 -8.86 -20.07
N GLU A 70 -12.04 -9.34 -19.43
CA GLU A 70 -11.99 -10.19 -18.24
C GLU A 70 -11.25 -11.52 -18.49
N ARG A 71 -11.26 -12.04 -19.71
CA ARG A 71 -10.55 -13.26 -20.10
C ARG A 71 -9.04 -13.20 -19.88
N ILE A 72 -8.46 -12.00 -19.77
CA ILE A 72 -7.04 -11.83 -19.41
C ILE A 72 -6.78 -12.35 -18.00
N PHE A 73 -7.65 -12.07 -17.05
CA PHE A 73 -7.47 -12.52 -15.66
C PHE A 73 -7.75 -14.02 -15.50
N GLU A 74 -8.60 -14.57 -16.35
CA GLU A 74 -8.83 -16.03 -16.41
C GLU A 74 -7.60 -16.76 -17.01
N ALA A 75 -7.03 -16.21 -18.07
CA ALA A 75 -5.85 -16.78 -18.76
C ALA A 75 -4.55 -16.60 -17.97
N TYR A 76 -4.44 -15.53 -17.19
CA TYR A 76 -3.26 -15.17 -16.40
C TYR A 76 -3.64 -14.95 -14.92
N PRO A 77 -4.00 -16.00 -14.17
CA PRO A 77 -4.49 -15.88 -12.80
C PRO A 77 -3.44 -15.34 -11.80
N GLN A 78 -2.17 -15.29 -12.19
CA GLN A 78 -1.09 -14.67 -11.42
C GLN A 78 -1.12 -13.13 -11.47
N ILE A 79 -1.91 -12.50 -12.32
CA ILE A 79 -2.05 -11.04 -12.37
C ILE A 79 -2.87 -10.57 -11.16
N GLU A 80 -2.26 -9.71 -10.38
CA GLU A 80 -2.90 -9.09 -9.22
C GLU A 80 -3.67 -7.83 -9.68
N GLN A 81 -4.98 -7.83 -9.51
CA GLN A 81 -5.81 -6.65 -9.75
C GLN A 81 -5.70 -5.71 -8.55
N VAL A 82 -5.26 -4.47 -8.79
CA VAL A 82 -4.94 -3.50 -7.75
C VAL A 82 -5.63 -2.17 -8.00
N SER A 83 -6.26 -1.63 -6.96
CA SER A 83 -6.76 -0.26 -6.91
C SER A 83 -5.80 0.62 -6.11
N LEU A 84 -5.62 1.88 -6.53
CA LEU A 84 -4.89 2.88 -5.73
C LEU A 84 -5.73 3.35 -4.53
N ALA A 85 -7.03 3.59 -4.77
CA ALA A 85 -8.02 4.06 -3.80
C ALA A 85 -9.41 3.93 -4.43
N ASP A 86 -10.46 4.31 -3.68
CA ASP A 86 -11.85 4.37 -4.17
C ASP A 86 -12.09 5.61 -5.06
N ILE A 87 -11.28 5.74 -6.10
CA ILE A 87 -11.34 6.80 -7.13
C ILE A 87 -11.17 6.20 -8.51
N VAL A 88 -11.75 6.86 -9.51
CA VAL A 88 -11.59 6.50 -10.91
C VAL A 88 -10.66 7.51 -11.60
N LEU A 89 -9.63 7.01 -12.26
CA LEU A 89 -8.68 7.80 -13.05
C LEU A 89 -8.92 7.56 -14.54
N SER A 90 -8.45 8.47 -15.39
CA SER A 90 -8.55 8.34 -16.85
C SER A 90 -7.70 7.21 -17.44
N GLY A 91 -6.81 6.63 -16.63
CA GLY A 91 -5.94 5.51 -16.99
C GLY A 91 -5.08 5.06 -15.82
N GLY A 92 -4.46 3.89 -15.92
CA GLY A 92 -3.67 3.29 -14.85
C GLY A 92 -2.31 3.94 -14.60
N GLU A 93 -1.83 4.81 -15.49
CA GLU A 93 -0.46 5.34 -15.45
C GLU A 93 -0.20 6.20 -14.21
N THR A 94 -1.14 7.06 -13.82
CA THR A 94 -1.00 7.88 -12.59
C THR A 94 -0.95 7.01 -11.35
N ALA A 95 -1.76 5.95 -11.28
CA ALA A 95 -1.72 4.98 -10.20
C ALA A 95 -0.39 4.21 -10.18
N ALA A 96 0.13 3.83 -11.36
CA ALA A 96 1.44 3.19 -11.50
C ALA A 96 2.56 4.09 -10.99
N LEU A 97 2.54 5.39 -11.34
CA LEU A 97 3.53 6.36 -10.85
C LEU A 97 3.49 6.49 -9.32
N ALA A 98 2.31 6.51 -8.70
CA ALA A 98 2.18 6.56 -7.25
C ALA A 98 2.76 5.30 -6.58
N ILE A 99 2.51 4.11 -7.15
CA ILE A 99 3.08 2.86 -6.66
C ILE A 99 4.61 2.85 -6.81
N LEU A 100 5.12 3.31 -7.95
CA LEU A 100 6.57 3.37 -8.21
C LEU A 100 7.25 4.34 -7.24
N ASP A 101 6.71 5.53 -7.02
CA ASP A 101 7.23 6.48 -6.03
C ASP A 101 7.26 5.86 -4.63
N ALA A 102 6.15 5.25 -4.18
CA ALA A 102 6.06 4.57 -2.90
C ALA A 102 7.09 3.42 -2.75
N CYS A 103 7.41 2.70 -3.83
CA CYS A 103 8.44 1.67 -3.83
C CYS A 103 9.85 2.26 -3.80
N ILE A 104 10.12 3.26 -4.65
CA ILE A 104 11.46 3.85 -4.82
C ILE A 104 11.95 4.48 -3.52
N ARG A 105 11.07 5.20 -2.78
CA ARG A 105 11.44 5.78 -1.49
C ARG A 105 11.86 4.76 -0.42
N LEU A 106 11.48 3.49 -0.58
CA LEU A 106 11.87 2.39 0.31
C LEU A 106 13.19 1.72 -0.07
N LEU A 107 13.78 2.09 -1.21
CA LEU A 107 15.06 1.53 -1.63
C LEU A 107 16.21 2.09 -0.78
N PRO A 108 17.24 1.27 -0.47
CA PRO A 108 18.39 1.74 0.28
C PRO A 108 19.06 2.96 -0.36
N GLY A 109 19.32 3.99 0.45
CA GLY A 109 20.02 5.21 0.03
C GLY A 109 19.15 6.26 -0.68
N VAL A 110 17.85 6.00 -0.89
CA VAL A 110 16.94 6.99 -1.49
C VAL A 110 16.47 7.98 -0.43
N MET A 111 16.07 7.51 0.76
CA MET A 111 15.74 8.38 1.90
C MET A 111 16.98 8.70 2.70
N GLY A 112 17.12 9.99 3.10
CA GLY A 112 18.33 10.51 3.73
C GLY A 112 18.66 9.98 5.13
N ALA A 113 17.67 9.40 5.85
CA ALA A 113 17.88 8.78 7.15
C ALA A 113 17.33 7.35 7.13
N PRO A 114 18.12 6.34 7.52
CA PRO A 114 17.68 4.93 7.55
C PRO A 114 16.45 4.69 8.45
N ASP A 115 16.31 5.49 9.51
CA ASP A 115 15.25 5.36 10.52
C ASP A 115 13.96 6.13 10.17
N SER A 116 13.95 6.94 9.11
CA SER A 116 12.79 7.76 8.76
C SER A 116 11.56 6.96 8.33
N GLY A 117 11.73 5.70 7.96
CA GLY A 117 10.62 4.80 7.59
C GLY A 117 9.97 4.05 8.75
N VAL A 118 10.55 4.06 9.95
CA VAL A 118 10.10 3.20 11.06
C VAL A 118 8.88 3.76 11.79
N GLU A 119 8.75 5.10 11.84
CA GLU A 119 7.66 5.80 12.54
C GLU A 119 6.60 6.37 11.56
N GLU A 120 6.61 5.94 10.29
CA GLU A 120 5.67 6.42 9.28
C GLU A 120 4.27 5.81 9.43
N SER A 121 3.29 6.51 8.84
CA SER A 121 1.91 6.02 8.75
C SER A 121 1.85 4.64 8.13
N TYR A 122 0.99 3.79 8.68
CA TYR A 122 0.69 2.41 8.25
C TYR A 122 1.75 1.35 8.59
N GLU A 123 2.93 1.70 9.09
CA GLU A 123 3.97 0.72 9.45
C GLU A 123 3.56 -0.14 10.65
N ASN A 124 2.97 0.48 11.66
CA ASN A 124 2.50 -0.19 12.88
C ASN A 124 0.97 -0.24 12.98
N GLY A 125 0.25 -0.13 11.86
CA GLY A 125 -1.21 -0.10 11.82
C GLY A 125 -1.84 1.22 12.25
N LEU A 126 -1.04 2.23 12.59
CA LEU A 126 -1.47 3.57 12.98
C LEU A 126 -1.09 4.60 11.92
N ILE A 127 -1.72 5.78 11.95
CA ILE A 127 -1.17 6.96 11.29
C ILE A 127 -0.13 7.62 12.19
N GLU A 128 0.81 8.35 11.60
CA GLU A 128 1.86 9.03 12.34
C GLU A 128 1.30 10.12 13.27
N TYR A 129 2.08 10.47 14.29
CA TYR A 129 1.78 11.58 15.18
C TYR A 129 1.98 12.94 14.49
N PRO A 130 1.34 14.05 14.99
CA PRO A 130 1.49 15.36 14.40
C PRO A 130 2.92 15.89 14.57
N GLN A 131 3.50 16.41 13.48
CA GLN A 131 4.85 16.95 13.41
C GLN A 131 4.85 18.44 13.72
N TYR A 132 5.89 18.91 14.42
CA TYR A 132 6.11 20.31 14.76
C TYR A 132 7.54 20.74 14.42
N THR A 133 7.71 22.01 14.00
CA THR A 133 9.01 22.62 13.71
C THR A 133 9.01 24.08 14.12
N ARG A 134 10.16 24.76 13.96
CA ARG A 134 10.29 26.21 14.21
C ARG A 134 9.38 27.03 13.29
N PRO A 135 8.95 28.22 13.74
CA PRO A 135 9.23 28.88 15.02
C PRO A 135 8.51 28.23 16.20
N GLN A 136 9.02 28.43 17.44
CA GLN A 136 8.42 27.85 18.65
C GLN A 136 6.98 28.32 18.90
N GLN A 137 6.69 29.56 18.50
CA GLN A 137 5.36 30.16 18.57
C GLN A 137 4.99 30.72 17.21
N TRP A 138 3.80 30.38 16.72
CA TRP A 138 3.24 30.88 15.48
C TRP A 138 1.76 31.19 15.67
N GLU A 139 1.34 32.42 15.42
CA GLU A 139 -0.05 32.89 15.56
C GLU A 139 -0.71 32.48 16.89
N GLY A 140 0.00 32.68 18.01
CA GLY A 140 -0.50 32.33 19.35
C GLY A 140 -0.47 30.84 19.70
N ARG A 141 -0.08 29.99 18.76
CA ARG A 141 0.05 28.53 18.96
C ARG A 141 1.48 28.16 19.28
N THR A 142 1.70 27.27 20.23
CA THR A 142 3.04 26.85 20.65
C THR A 142 3.28 25.36 20.35
N ILE A 143 4.56 25.01 20.13
CA ILE A 143 4.98 23.60 20.10
C ILE A 143 4.70 22.99 21.49
N PRO A 144 4.10 21.77 21.58
CA PRO A 144 3.88 21.09 22.84
C PRO A 144 5.16 21.01 23.69
N GLU A 145 5.05 21.34 24.97
CA GLU A 145 6.20 21.45 25.88
C GLU A 145 6.99 20.15 25.99
N VAL A 146 6.28 19.00 25.99
CA VAL A 146 6.91 17.68 26.03
C VAL A 146 7.90 17.46 24.91
N LEU A 147 7.63 17.99 23.70
CA LEU A 147 8.53 17.84 22.54
C LEU A 147 9.81 18.69 22.65
N ARG A 148 9.84 19.62 23.61
CA ARG A 148 10.98 20.50 23.89
C ARG A 148 11.73 20.11 25.17
N SER A 149 11.24 19.12 25.90
CA SER A 149 11.77 18.73 27.20
C SER A 149 13.13 18.03 27.16
N GLY A 150 13.52 17.47 26.00
CA GLY A 150 14.69 16.60 25.89
C GLY A 150 14.51 15.20 26.54
N ASP A 151 13.35 14.93 27.17
CA ASP A 151 13.04 13.64 27.77
C ASP A 151 12.51 12.68 26.69
N HIS A 152 13.40 11.87 26.14
CA HIS A 152 13.08 10.95 25.04
C HIS A 152 11.95 9.96 25.40
N ALA A 153 11.87 9.51 26.65
CA ALA A 153 10.83 8.59 27.09
C ALA A 153 9.44 9.26 27.05
N LYS A 154 9.33 10.48 27.58
CA LYS A 154 8.08 11.26 27.53
C LYS A 154 7.70 11.64 26.11
N ILE A 155 8.68 11.99 25.28
CA ILE A 155 8.45 12.31 23.86
C ILE A 155 7.88 11.08 23.13
N ALA A 156 8.48 9.90 23.31
CA ALA A 156 8.00 8.67 22.70
C ALA A 156 6.59 8.28 23.16
N ALA A 157 6.31 8.39 24.45
CA ALA A 157 4.98 8.16 25.01
C ALA A 157 3.93 9.11 24.45
N TRP A 158 4.26 10.40 24.33
CA TRP A 158 3.39 11.42 23.75
C TRP A 158 3.11 11.15 22.27
N ARG A 159 4.14 10.84 21.47
CA ARG A 159 4.01 10.49 20.04
C ARG A 159 3.06 9.32 19.85
N LYS A 160 3.26 8.24 20.61
CA LYS A 160 2.40 7.06 20.56
C LYS A 160 0.96 7.40 20.90
N ALA A 161 0.73 8.13 21.99
CA ALA A 161 -0.62 8.53 22.40
C ALA A 161 -1.32 9.38 21.34
N ARG A 162 -0.60 10.27 20.65
CA ARG A 162 -1.15 11.07 19.53
C ARG A 162 -1.45 10.23 18.31
N SER A 163 -0.58 9.30 17.93
CA SER A 163 -0.84 8.35 16.83
C SER A 163 -2.10 7.52 17.09
N GLU A 164 -2.26 6.99 18.31
CA GLU A 164 -3.45 6.21 18.69
C GLU A 164 -4.73 7.07 18.66
N GLU A 165 -4.68 8.28 19.23
CA GLU A 165 -5.83 9.21 19.22
C GLU A 165 -6.22 9.65 17.82
N ASP A 166 -5.26 10.10 17.02
CA ASP A 166 -5.51 10.57 15.65
C ASP A 166 -5.98 9.41 14.75
N THR A 167 -5.45 8.20 14.92
CA THR A 167 -5.92 7.03 14.18
C THR A 167 -7.36 6.71 14.52
N ARG A 168 -7.71 6.71 15.79
CA ARG A 168 -9.08 6.45 16.24
C ARG A 168 -10.09 7.47 15.66
N LEU A 169 -9.69 8.73 15.58
CA LEU A 169 -10.58 9.82 15.14
C LEU A 169 -10.66 9.92 13.61
N ARG A 170 -9.54 9.76 12.90
CA ARG A 170 -9.45 10.04 11.45
C ARG A 170 -9.53 8.79 10.61
N ARG A 171 -9.13 7.64 11.16
CA ARG A 171 -9.08 6.35 10.45
C ARG A 171 -9.62 5.22 11.35
N PRO A 172 -10.92 5.26 11.67
CA PRO A 172 -11.55 4.22 12.50
C PRO A 172 -11.35 2.80 11.91
N ASP A 173 -11.29 2.68 10.59
CA ASP A 173 -11.00 1.43 9.89
C ASP A 173 -9.60 0.84 10.22
N LEU A 174 -8.60 1.69 10.41
CA LEU A 174 -7.27 1.29 10.88
C LEU A 174 -7.27 0.99 12.38
N TRP A 175 -7.98 1.82 13.16
CA TRP A 175 -8.09 1.64 14.59
C TRP A 175 -8.72 0.30 14.97
N ASP A 176 -9.79 -0.10 14.30
CA ASP A 176 -10.48 -1.37 14.55
C ASP A 176 -9.56 -2.57 14.29
N ARG A 177 -8.74 -2.50 13.25
CA ARG A 177 -7.73 -3.53 12.95
C ARG A 177 -6.63 -3.56 14.01
N TYR A 178 -6.08 -2.39 14.36
CA TYR A 178 -5.01 -2.26 15.35
C TYR A 178 -5.44 -2.74 16.75
N SER A 179 -6.63 -2.36 17.21
CA SER A 179 -7.17 -2.79 18.51
C SER A 179 -7.54 -4.26 18.50
N GLY A 180 -8.16 -4.77 17.44
CA GLY A 180 -8.53 -6.18 17.32
C GLY A 180 -7.32 -7.13 17.27
N ASP A 181 -6.20 -6.71 16.72
CA ASP A 181 -4.96 -7.51 16.75
C ASP A 181 -4.30 -7.51 18.15
N ARG A 182 -4.45 -6.45 18.93
CA ARG A 182 -3.97 -6.39 20.32
C ARG A 182 -4.79 -7.27 21.28
N ASP A 183 -6.07 -7.41 21.02
CA ASP A 183 -6.98 -8.23 21.84
C ASP A 183 -6.94 -9.72 21.45
N ARG A 184 -6.27 -10.09 20.38
CA ARG A 184 -6.00 -11.49 20.05
C ARG A 184 -4.94 -12.04 21.00
N PRO A 185 -5.26 -13.06 21.81
CA PRO A 185 -4.26 -13.76 22.60
C PRO A 185 -3.21 -14.31 21.62
N ALA A 186 -1.92 -14.11 21.92
CA ALA A 186 -0.81 -14.66 21.15
C ALA A 186 -1.08 -16.17 20.92
N SER A 187 -1.53 -16.52 19.73
CA SER A 187 -1.90 -17.89 19.39
C SER A 187 -0.68 -18.77 19.53
N GLY A 188 -0.77 -19.68 20.48
CA GLY A 188 0.17 -20.60 21.02
C GLY A 188 1.34 -20.99 20.15
N ALA A 189 2.52 -20.82 20.72
CA ALA A 189 3.65 -21.67 20.40
C ALA A 189 3.17 -23.13 20.35
N ARG A 190 3.18 -23.75 19.17
CA ARG A 190 2.94 -25.16 19.01
C ARG A 190 3.82 -25.92 19.99
N ARG A 191 3.21 -26.52 21.01
CA ARG A 191 3.82 -27.57 21.81
C ARG A 191 4.25 -28.67 20.84
N LYS A 192 5.55 -28.79 20.60
CA LYS A 192 6.16 -30.05 20.21
C LYS A 192 6.08 -30.96 21.41
N ASN A 193 5.08 -31.79 21.50
CA ASN A 193 5.06 -32.94 22.38
C ASN A 193 5.88 -34.04 21.73
N GLN A 194 6.91 -34.38 22.43
CA GLN A 194 7.27 -35.72 22.94
C GLN A 194 6.27 -36.82 22.57
N GLU A 195 6.63 -37.60 21.57
CA GLU A 195 6.27 -39.00 21.40
C GLU A 195 7.44 -39.66 20.66
N ASP A 196 8.42 -40.04 21.46
CA ASP A 196 9.39 -41.08 21.17
C ASP A 196 9.91 -41.61 22.49
N GLN A 197 9.20 -42.58 23.04
CA GLN A 197 9.68 -43.62 23.92
C GLN A 197 8.54 -44.57 24.28
N ALA A 198 8.38 -45.62 23.46
CA ALA A 198 8.04 -46.96 23.92
C ALA A 198 8.13 -47.94 22.72
#